data_7ec3dbcfef00992b136cf6c7cbf0747d
#
_entry.id   7ec3dbcfef00992b136cf6c7cbf0747d
#
_cell.length_a   1.000
_cell.length_b   1.000
_cell.length_c   1.000
_cell.angle_alpha   90.00
_cell.angle_beta   90.00
_cell.angle_gamma   90.00
#
_symmetry.space_group_name_H-M   'P 1'
#
loop_
_entity.id
_entity.type
_entity.pdbx_description
1 polymer ?
#
loop_
_entity_poly.entity_id
_entity_poly.type
_entity_poly.pdbx_seq_one_letter_code
_entity_poly.pdbx_strand_id
1 'polypeptide(L)'
;MIKTDINNEILLRKMIIKLSLMQLNKKYEHGKHGPDTFDCAGFVWYVYNDVCQINIYNNGIGLSTTTKIMTSSYGKIILFKENDINKDISILKEGDIIFFHRQSLNDSEPKYNNKYPGHCGIYLNNNNFIHCSRSKGKVIITSFNENYWRNVLVGSKIIISENKILNKKI
;
A
#
# COMPACT_ATOMS: atom_id res chain seq x y z
N MET A 1 20.45 20.80 6.42
CA MET A 1 19.84 19.96 5.34
C MET A 1 19.26 18.66 5.88
N ILE A 2 20.03 17.75 6.50
CA ILE A 2 19.53 16.42 6.95
C ILE A 2 18.34 16.50 7.94
N LYS A 3 18.35 17.45 8.92
CA LYS A 3 17.25 17.58 9.89
C LYS A 3 15.92 18.03 9.27
N THR A 4 15.96 18.88 8.26
CA THR A 4 14.76 19.38 7.55
C THR A 4 14.09 18.27 6.75
N ASP A 5 14.88 17.41 6.11
CA ASP A 5 14.36 16.30 5.30
C ASP A 5 13.69 15.23 6.18
N ILE A 6 14.27 14.91 7.37
CA ILE A 6 13.68 13.97 8.33
C ILE A 6 12.34 14.50 8.88
N ASN A 7 12.26 15.78 9.25
CA ASN A 7 11.03 16.38 9.75
C ASN A 7 9.92 16.35 8.69
N ASN A 8 10.26 16.60 7.44
CA ASN A 8 9.31 16.53 6.31
C ASN A 8 8.83 15.09 6.06
N GLU A 9 9.72 14.09 6.14
CA GLU A 9 9.33 12.68 6.04
C GLU A 9 8.33 12.31 7.15
N ILE A 10 8.61 12.65 8.39
CA ILE A 10 7.72 12.36 9.53
C ILE A 10 6.36 13.03 9.33
N LEU A 11 6.34 14.28 8.88
CA LEU A 11 5.10 15.00 8.62
C LEU A 11 4.26 14.33 7.53
N LEU A 12 4.87 13.98 6.39
CA LEU A 12 4.19 13.30 5.31
C LEU A 12 3.62 11.95 5.73
N ARG A 13 4.37 11.15 6.52
CA ARG A 13 3.89 9.88 7.07
C ARG A 13 2.65 10.09 7.95
N LYS A 14 2.68 11.06 8.84
CA LYS A 14 1.52 11.43 9.68
C LYS A 14 0.31 11.86 8.85
N MET A 15 0.52 12.63 7.77
CA MET A 15 -0.56 13.06 6.87
C MET A 15 -1.17 11.87 6.13
N ILE A 16 -0.35 10.94 5.64
CA ILE A 16 -0.81 9.70 4.99
C ILE A 16 -1.67 8.89 5.95
N ILE A 17 -1.20 8.64 7.18
CA ILE A 17 -1.96 7.91 8.19
C ILE A 17 -3.29 8.62 8.50
N LYS A 18 -3.23 9.93 8.75
CA LYS A 18 -4.45 10.72 9.04
C LYS A 18 -5.48 10.62 7.92
N LEU A 19 -5.06 10.86 6.67
CA LEU A 19 -5.98 10.78 5.53
C LEU A 19 -6.52 9.36 5.32
N SER A 20 -5.68 8.34 5.50
CA SER A 20 -6.10 6.95 5.42
C SER A 20 -7.20 6.61 6.43
N LEU A 21 -7.03 7.01 7.69
CA LEU A 21 -8.01 6.78 8.75
C LEU A 21 -9.34 7.52 8.50
N MET A 22 -9.30 8.70 7.90
CA MET A 22 -10.51 9.42 7.50
C MET A 22 -11.34 8.68 6.44
N GLN A 23 -10.79 7.70 5.74
CA GLN A 23 -11.51 6.90 4.75
C GLN A 23 -12.16 5.64 5.35
N LEU A 24 -12.00 5.37 6.65
CA LEU A 24 -12.60 4.19 7.29
C LEU A 24 -14.09 4.08 7.00
N ASN A 25 -14.54 2.84 6.76
CA ASN A 25 -15.92 2.46 6.44
C ASN A 25 -16.45 2.93 5.08
N LYS A 26 -15.70 3.68 4.28
CA LYS A 26 -16.10 3.98 2.90
C LYS A 26 -16.20 2.70 2.07
N LYS A 27 -17.19 2.63 1.21
CA LYS A 27 -17.55 1.42 0.46
C LYS A 27 -16.47 0.99 -0.51
N TYR A 28 -16.35 -0.32 -0.68
CA TYR A 28 -15.59 -0.91 -1.79
C TYR A 28 -16.41 -0.87 -3.08
N GLU A 29 -15.82 -0.37 -4.14
CA GLU A 29 -16.35 -0.47 -5.49
C GLU A 29 -15.19 -0.65 -6.48
N HIS A 30 -15.27 -1.69 -7.31
CA HIS A 30 -14.20 -2.03 -8.23
C HIS A 30 -13.90 -0.92 -9.24
N GLY A 31 -12.62 -0.58 -9.42
CA GLY A 31 -12.15 0.45 -10.34
C GLY A 31 -12.34 1.89 -9.84
N LYS A 32 -12.80 2.11 -8.61
CA LYS A 32 -12.98 3.45 -8.03
C LYS A 32 -11.76 3.92 -7.25
N HIS A 33 -11.53 5.24 -7.31
CA HIS A 33 -10.33 5.90 -6.76
C HIS A 33 -10.70 6.99 -5.72
N GLY A 34 -11.94 6.99 -5.21
CA GLY A 34 -12.43 7.97 -4.26
C GLY A 34 -13.08 9.22 -4.91
N PRO A 35 -13.51 10.20 -4.10
CA PRO A 35 -13.41 10.23 -2.63
C PRO A 35 -14.48 9.39 -1.91
N ASP A 36 -15.56 8.96 -2.57
CA ASP A 36 -16.72 8.34 -1.92
C ASP A 36 -16.57 6.82 -1.82
N THR A 37 -16.04 6.18 -2.86
CA THR A 37 -15.83 4.73 -2.94
C THR A 37 -14.45 4.41 -3.50
N PHE A 38 -13.92 3.24 -3.14
CA PHE A 38 -12.58 2.81 -3.51
C PHE A 38 -12.53 1.34 -3.90
N ASP A 39 -11.61 0.97 -4.78
CA ASP A 39 -11.01 -0.35 -4.74
C ASP A 39 -9.70 -0.32 -3.92
N CYS A 40 -9.00 -1.46 -3.81
CA CYS A 40 -7.78 -1.54 -2.98
C CYS A 40 -6.67 -0.61 -3.47
N ALA A 41 -6.43 -0.57 -4.77
CA ALA A 41 -5.39 0.25 -5.37
C ALA A 41 -5.79 1.72 -5.46
N GLY A 42 -7.06 1.98 -5.74
CA GLY A 42 -7.63 3.33 -5.77
C GLY A 42 -7.58 4.02 -4.42
N PHE A 43 -7.79 3.28 -3.31
CA PHE A 43 -7.61 3.79 -1.97
C PHE A 43 -6.16 4.25 -1.71
N VAL A 44 -5.19 3.41 -2.02
CA VAL A 44 -3.77 3.74 -1.85
C VAL A 44 -3.38 4.91 -2.75
N TRP A 45 -3.81 4.89 -4.01
CA TRP A 45 -3.56 5.97 -4.95
C TRP A 45 -4.13 7.31 -4.46
N TYR A 46 -5.38 7.33 -4.00
CA TYR A 46 -6.05 8.53 -3.50
C TYR A 46 -5.25 9.18 -2.37
N VAL A 47 -4.86 8.40 -1.37
CA VAL A 47 -4.11 8.89 -0.21
C VAL A 47 -2.77 9.49 -0.62
N TYR A 48 -2.02 8.79 -1.46
CA TYR A 48 -0.70 9.27 -1.89
C TYR A 48 -0.77 10.43 -2.88
N ASN A 49 -1.75 10.43 -3.78
CA ASN A 49 -1.95 11.53 -4.71
C ASN A 49 -2.31 12.82 -3.97
N ASP A 50 -3.16 12.75 -2.97
CA ASP A 50 -3.58 13.92 -2.18
C ASP A 50 -2.43 14.44 -1.32
N VAL A 51 -1.77 13.56 -0.55
CA VAL A 51 -0.73 13.97 0.41
C VAL A 51 0.57 14.34 -0.29
N CYS A 52 1.03 13.53 -1.23
CA CYS A 52 2.36 13.69 -1.85
C CYS A 52 2.32 14.44 -3.19
N GLN A 53 1.13 14.69 -3.75
CA GLN A 53 0.93 15.32 -5.07
C GLN A 53 1.69 14.58 -6.20
N ILE A 54 1.67 13.25 -6.15
CA ILE A 54 2.31 12.39 -7.13
C ILE A 54 1.32 11.34 -7.66
N ASN A 55 1.42 11.04 -8.95
CA ASN A 55 0.72 9.89 -9.52
C ASN A 55 1.59 8.64 -9.36
N ILE A 56 1.26 7.80 -8.38
CA ILE A 56 2.03 6.59 -8.05
C ILE A 56 1.82 5.42 -9.01
N TYR A 57 0.99 5.57 -10.05
CA TYR A 57 0.87 4.55 -11.08
C TYR A 57 1.99 4.66 -12.11
N ASN A 58 2.50 3.50 -12.56
CA ASN A 58 3.25 3.47 -13.79
C ASN A 58 2.28 3.35 -15.01
N ASN A 59 2.80 3.64 -16.20
CA ASN A 59 2.04 3.56 -17.45
C ASN A 59 2.03 2.15 -18.08
N GLY A 60 2.31 1.09 -17.31
CA GLY A 60 2.36 -0.29 -17.80
C GLY A 60 1.04 -0.75 -18.41
N ILE A 61 1.07 -1.11 -19.70
CA ILE A 61 -0.07 -1.68 -20.41
C ILE A 61 -0.28 -3.12 -19.94
N GLY A 62 -1.55 -3.52 -19.73
CA GLY A 62 -1.91 -4.88 -19.33
C GLY A 62 -1.62 -5.26 -17.87
N LEU A 63 -1.04 -4.37 -17.08
CA LEU A 63 -0.80 -4.62 -15.67
C LEU A 63 -2.02 -4.26 -14.80
N SER A 64 -2.25 -5.01 -13.73
CA SER A 64 -3.23 -4.63 -12.72
C SER A 64 -2.84 -3.31 -12.05
N THR A 65 -3.82 -2.58 -11.51
CA THR A 65 -3.58 -1.29 -10.84
C THR A 65 -2.62 -1.43 -9.65
N THR A 66 -2.74 -2.52 -8.88
CA THR A 66 -1.82 -2.83 -7.78
C THR A 66 -0.38 -3.04 -8.28
N THR A 67 -0.21 -3.78 -9.37
CA THR A 67 1.09 -3.98 -10.00
C THR A 67 1.68 -2.66 -10.51
N LYS A 68 0.86 -1.78 -11.07
CA LYS A 68 1.29 -0.43 -11.50
C LYS A 68 1.85 0.41 -10.36
N ILE A 69 1.24 0.34 -9.17
CA ILE A 69 1.79 1.00 -7.98
C ILE A 69 3.13 0.35 -7.59
N MET A 70 3.19 -0.98 -7.51
CA MET A 70 4.38 -1.69 -7.10
C MET A 70 5.57 -1.39 -8.00
N THR A 71 5.38 -1.37 -9.32
CA THR A 71 6.42 -1.19 -10.33
C THR A 71 6.64 0.26 -10.76
N SER A 72 5.95 1.23 -10.15
CA SER A 72 6.16 2.65 -10.46
C SER A 72 7.59 3.09 -10.14
N SER A 73 8.06 4.14 -10.79
CA SER A 73 9.41 4.72 -10.58
C SER A 73 9.57 5.44 -9.25
N TYR A 74 8.48 5.64 -8.50
CA TYR A 74 8.53 6.28 -7.19
C TYR A 74 8.90 5.27 -6.11
N GLY A 75 9.85 5.63 -5.26
CA GLY A 75 10.20 4.92 -4.05
C GLY A 75 11.00 3.63 -4.26
N LYS A 76 11.39 3.06 -3.15
CA LYS A 76 12.14 1.80 -3.08
C LYS A 76 11.20 0.66 -2.73
N ILE A 77 11.27 -0.43 -3.49
CA ILE A 77 10.56 -1.67 -3.16
C ILE A 77 11.45 -2.60 -2.32
N ILE A 78 10.84 -3.23 -1.33
CA ILE A 78 11.42 -4.32 -0.55
C ILE A 78 10.52 -5.54 -0.76
N LEU A 79 11.10 -6.64 -1.24
CA LEU A 79 10.40 -7.90 -1.44
C LEU A 79 10.71 -8.85 -0.28
N PHE A 80 9.68 -9.54 0.20
CA PHE A 80 9.82 -10.63 1.16
C PHE A 80 10.01 -11.95 0.42
N LYS A 81 10.73 -12.87 1.05
CA LYS A 81 10.90 -14.22 0.49
C LYS A 81 9.57 -14.93 0.41
N GLU A 82 9.34 -15.60 -0.71
CA GLU A 82 8.20 -16.48 -0.91
C GLU A 82 8.23 -17.62 0.12
N ASN A 83 7.06 -18.01 0.64
CA ASN A 83 6.91 -19.08 1.64
C ASN A 83 7.64 -18.87 2.98
N ASP A 84 8.16 -17.70 3.26
CA ASP A 84 8.66 -17.37 4.59
C ASP A 84 7.49 -17.00 5.50
N ILE A 85 7.13 -17.90 6.40
CA ILE A 85 6.05 -17.69 7.39
C ILE A 85 6.47 -16.73 8.51
N ASN A 86 7.78 -16.52 8.68
CA ASN A 86 8.35 -15.64 9.69
C ASN A 86 8.79 -14.29 9.12
N LYS A 87 8.12 -13.80 8.07
CA LYS A 87 8.46 -12.50 7.48
C LYS A 87 8.65 -11.44 8.55
N ASP A 88 9.84 -10.87 8.58
CA ASP A 88 10.16 -9.78 9.49
C ASP A 88 9.48 -8.49 9.03
N ILE A 89 8.38 -8.17 9.66
CA ILE A 89 7.62 -6.93 9.40
C ILE A 89 8.10 -5.74 10.25
N SER A 90 9.11 -5.90 11.11
CA SER A 90 9.68 -4.80 11.90
C SER A 90 10.35 -3.74 11.05
N ILE A 91 10.71 -4.10 9.80
CA ILE A 91 11.26 -3.16 8.81
C ILE A 91 10.23 -2.18 8.25
N LEU A 92 8.92 -2.48 8.39
CA LEU A 92 7.85 -1.61 7.90
C LEU A 92 7.73 -0.36 8.76
N LYS A 93 7.52 0.77 8.09
CA LYS A 93 7.26 2.05 8.75
C LYS A 93 5.85 2.54 8.43
N GLU A 94 5.28 3.30 9.34
CA GLU A 94 3.98 3.96 9.14
C GLU A 94 3.93 4.67 7.79
N GLY A 95 2.86 4.44 7.05
CA GLY A 95 2.68 5.01 5.72
C GLY A 95 3.33 4.21 4.59
N ASP A 96 4.07 3.13 4.82
CA ASP A 96 4.57 2.30 3.73
C ASP A 96 3.41 1.60 3.01
N ILE A 97 3.48 1.54 1.68
CA ILE A 97 2.55 0.73 0.89
C ILE A 97 2.97 -0.73 1.02
N ILE A 98 2.02 -1.61 1.31
CA ILE A 98 2.23 -3.05 1.43
C ILE A 98 1.44 -3.78 0.36
N PHE A 99 2.01 -4.89 -0.14
CA PHE A 99 1.46 -5.67 -1.24
C PHE A 99 1.25 -7.11 -0.84
N PHE A 100 0.14 -7.68 -1.31
CA PHE A 100 -0.26 -9.03 -0.99
C PHE A 100 -0.56 -9.84 -2.25
N HIS A 101 -0.31 -11.14 -2.20
CA HIS A 101 -0.85 -12.07 -3.16
C HIS A 101 -2.38 -12.04 -3.11
N ARG A 102 -3.00 -12.18 -4.26
CA ARG A 102 -4.41 -12.53 -4.33
C ARG A 102 -4.52 -14.04 -4.16
N GLN A 103 -5.10 -14.50 -3.06
CA GLN A 103 -5.52 -15.87 -3.00
C GLN A 103 -6.72 -16.07 -3.95
N SER A 104 -6.58 -16.98 -4.90
CA SER A 104 -7.71 -17.45 -5.69
C SER A 104 -8.66 -18.21 -4.76
N LEU A 105 -9.94 -17.98 -4.89
CA LEU A 105 -10.96 -18.79 -4.22
C LEU A 105 -11.09 -20.20 -4.86
N ASN A 106 -10.43 -20.41 -6.00
CA ASN A 106 -10.39 -21.67 -6.73
C ASN A 106 -8.94 -22.08 -6.97
N ASP A 107 -8.55 -23.26 -6.50
CA ASP A 107 -7.21 -23.87 -6.66
C ASP A 107 -6.76 -24.07 -8.12
N SER A 108 -7.62 -23.75 -9.08
CA SER A 108 -7.37 -23.90 -10.53
C SER A 108 -6.73 -22.68 -11.22
N GLU A 109 -6.62 -21.53 -10.52
CA GLU A 109 -5.93 -20.38 -11.11
C GLU A 109 -4.42 -20.42 -10.86
N PRO A 110 -3.60 -19.95 -11.83
CA PRO A 110 -2.15 -19.98 -11.67
C PRO A 110 -1.75 -19.24 -10.40
N LYS A 111 -0.93 -19.87 -9.56
CA LYS A 111 -0.35 -19.25 -8.37
C LYS A 111 0.36 -17.97 -8.81
N TYR A 112 -0.19 -16.83 -8.44
CA TYR A 112 0.46 -15.55 -8.70
C TYR A 112 1.81 -15.54 -8.00
N ASN A 113 2.87 -15.37 -8.77
CA ASN A 113 4.21 -15.20 -8.23
C ASN A 113 4.32 -13.78 -7.62
N ASN A 114 5.36 -13.55 -6.81
CA ASN A 114 5.64 -12.26 -6.16
C ASN A 114 5.73 -11.05 -7.12
N LYS A 115 5.79 -11.31 -8.42
CA LYS A 115 5.89 -10.29 -9.46
C LYS A 115 4.58 -9.51 -9.66
N TYR A 116 3.43 -10.09 -9.32
CA TYR A 116 2.11 -9.49 -9.63
C TYR A 116 1.18 -9.55 -8.42
N PRO A 117 1.28 -8.59 -7.49
CA PRO A 117 0.38 -8.53 -6.34
C PRO A 117 -1.05 -8.26 -6.78
N GLY A 118 -1.99 -8.89 -6.11
CA GLY A 118 -3.42 -8.72 -6.37
C GLY A 118 -4.14 -7.80 -5.38
N HIS A 119 -3.45 -7.38 -4.31
CA HIS A 119 -4.01 -6.52 -3.28
C HIS A 119 -2.94 -5.61 -2.66
N CYS A 120 -3.36 -4.47 -2.13
CA CYS A 120 -2.48 -3.54 -1.43
C CYS A 120 -3.18 -2.80 -0.30
N GLY A 121 -2.40 -2.23 0.60
CA GLY A 121 -2.83 -1.39 1.70
C GLY A 121 -1.71 -0.47 2.17
N ILE A 122 -1.95 0.21 3.29
CA ILE A 122 -1.00 1.13 3.92
C ILE A 122 -0.73 0.64 5.34
N TYR A 123 0.54 0.45 5.68
CA TYR A 123 0.95 0.05 7.02
C TYR A 123 0.71 1.20 8.01
N LEU A 124 0.08 0.89 9.13
CA LEU A 124 -0.19 1.88 10.19
C LEU A 124 0.93 1.84 11.24
N ASN A 125 0.87 0.88 12.13
CA ASN A 125 1.85 0.54 13.17
C ASN A 125 1.35 -0.67 13.97
N ASN A 126 2.11 -1.12 14.97
CA ASN A 126 1.69 -2.17 15.90
C ASN A 126 1.06 -3.37 15.19
N ASN A 127 1.69 -3.82 14.10
CA ASN A 127 1.21 -4.92 13.26
C ASN A 127 -0.14 -4.68 12.57
N ASN A 128 -0.60 -3.44 12.45
CA ASN A 128 -1.85 -3.12 11.78
C ASN A 128 -1.61 -2.43 10.44
N PHE A 129 -2.55 -2.63 9.52
CA PHE A 129 -2.61 -1.92 8.25
C PHE A 129 -4.05 -1.59 7.88
N ILE A 130 -4.20 -0.57 7.04
CA ILE A 130 -5.50 -0.14 6.51
C ILE A 130 -5.57 -0.45 5.02
N HIS A 131 -6.70 -0.97 4.57
CA HIS A 131 -6.92 -1.31 3.17
C HIS A 131 -8.41 -1.26 2.81
N CYS A 132 -8.71 -1.09 1.53
CA CYS A 132 -10.07 -1.25 1.04
C CYS A 132 -10.31 -2.72 0.70
N SER A 133 -11.06 -3.41 1.55
CA SER A 133 -11.30 -4.85 1.48
C SER A 133 -12.52 -5.19 0.61
N ARG A 134 -12.29 -5.95 -0.48
CA ARG A 134 -13.39 -6.46 -1.31
C ARG A 134 -14.34 -7.38 -0.52
N SER A 135 -13.80 -8.30 0.28
CA SER A 135 -14.59 -9.28 1.04
C SER A 135 -15.42 -8.65 2.16
N LYS A 136 -14.92 -7.54 2.74
CA LYS A 136 -15.67 -6.79 3.77
C LYS A 136 -16.48 -5.64 3.18
N GLY A 137 -16.36 -5.36 1.89
CA GLY A 137 -17.11 -4.34 1.17
C GLY A 137 -16.74 -2.90 1.54
N LYS A 138 -15.62 -2.65 2.23
CA LYS A 138 -15.25 -1.33 2.73
C LYS A 138 -13.80 -1.19 3.15
N VAL A 139 -13.39 0.05 3.43
CA VAL A 139 -12.10 0.36 4.06
C VAL A 139 -12.11 -0.08 5.53
N ILE A 140 -11.12 -0.90 5.91
CA ILE A 140 -10.98 -1.46 7.26
C ILE A 140 -9.52 -1.45 7.71
N ILE A 141 -9.32 -1.59 9.02
CA ILE A 141 -8.03 -1.93 9.63
C ILE A 141 -8.00 -3.44 9.86
N THR A 142 -6.84 -4.02 9.56
CA THR A 142 -6.57 -5.46 9.73
C THR A 142 -5.22 -5.66 10.40
N SER A 143 -5.05 -6.76 11.14
CA SER A 143 -3.82 -7.05 11.87
C SER A 143 -2.99 -8.14 11.20
N PHE A 144 -1.67 -7.95 11.16
CA PHE A 144 -0.69 -8.98 10.83
C PHE A 144 -0.56 -10.08 11.91
N ASN A 145 -1.24 -9.95 13.05
CA ASN A 145 -1.34 -11.02 14.01
C ASN A 145 -2.18 -12.20 13.46
N GLU A 146 -2.99 -11.95 12.45
CA GLU A 146 -3.62 -12.99 11.65
C GLU A 146 -2.57 -13.60 10.70
N ASN A 147 -2.24 -14.88 10.88
CA ASN A 147 -1.22 -15.59 10.08
C ASN A 147 -1.46 -15.50 8.57
N TYR A 148 -2.72 -15.47 8.15
CA TYR A 148 -3.09 -15.31 6.75
C TYR A 148 -2.37 -14.14 6.08
N TRP A 149 -2.42 -12.94 6.69
CA TRP A 149 -1.86 -11.74 6.07
C TRP A 149 -0.34 -11.74 5.99
N ARG A 150 0.33 -12.38 6.95
CA ARG A 150 1.79 -12.58 6.87
C ARG A 150 2.16 -13.53 5.73
N ASN A 151 1.41 -14.62 5.57
CA ASN A 151 1.68 -15.61 4.53
C ASN A 151 1.56 -15.04 3.13
N VAL A 152 0.55 -14.19 2.89
CA VAL A 152 0.30 -13.59 1.57
C VAL A 152 1.03 -12.27 1.33
N LEU A 153 1.82 -11.77 2.28
CA LEU A 153 2.61 -10.54 2.12
C LEU A 153 3.73 -10.75 1.09
N VAL A 154 3.75 -9.92 0.05
CA VAL A 154 4.73 -9.95 -1.04
C VAL A 154 5.89 -8.99 -0.79
N GLY A 155 5.57 -7.80 -0.34
CA GLY A 155 6.57 -6.75 -0.17
C GLY A 155 5.98 -5.44 0.30
N SER A 156 6.86 -4.45 0.42
CA SER A 156 6.48 -3.08 0.73
C SER A 156 7.15 -2.09 -0.20
N LYS A 157 6.59 -0.89 -0.30
CA LYS A 157 7.17 0.22 -1.05
C LYS A 157 7.25 1.46 -0.20
N ILE A 158 8.46 1.98 -0.09
CA ILE A 158 8.80 3.20 0.65
C ILE A 158 8.86 4.34 -0.35
N ILE A 159 7.84 5.19 -0.41
CA ILE A 159 7.79 6.32 -1.35
C ILE A 159 8.31 7.60 -0.71
N ILE A 160 8.08 7.78 0.58
CA ILE A 160 8.19 9.08 1.28
C ILE A 160 9.65 9.51 1.49
N SER A 161 10.61 8.58 1.45
CA SER A 161 12.03 8.85 1.65
C SER A 161 12.75 9.48 0.44
N GLU A 162 12.03 9.74 -0.66
CA GLU A 162 12.65 10.35 -1.84
C GLU A 162 12.72 11.88 -1.73
N ASN A 163 13.92 12.44 -1.84
CA ASN A 163 14.17 13.88 -1.83
C ASN A 163 13.30 14.69 -2.81
N LYS A 164 12.85 14.07 -3.90
CA LYS A 164 11.96 14.69 -4.88
C LYS A 164 10.56 15.01 -4.33
N ILE A 165 10.10 14.23 -3.36
CA ILE A 165 8.77 14.42 -2.74
C ILE A 165 8.88 15.42 -1.61
N LEU A 166 9.97 15.35 -0.84
CA LEU A 166 10.24 16.23 0.29
C LEU A 166 10.42 17.70 -0.14
N ASN A 167 10.97 17.93 -1.33
CA ASN A 167 11.27 19.29 -1.84
C ASN A 167 10.10 19.96 -2.60
N LYS A 168 8.99 19.26 -2.87
CA LYS A 168 7.84 19.84 -3.57
C LYS A 168 6.85 20.63 -2.71
N LYS A 169 7.00 20.59 -1.37
CA LYS A 169 6.05 21.19 -0.41
C LYS A 169 6.64 22.32 0.44
N ILE A 170 7.73 22.98 -0.03
CA ILE A 170 8.25 24.20 0.60
C ILE A 170 7.92 25.38 -0.28
#